data_d6a5b35b98487677ae015a4f95a66c63
#
_entry.id   d6a5b35b98487677ae015a4f95a66c63
#
_cell.length_a   1.000
_cell.length_b   1.000
_cell.length_c   1.000
_cell.angle_alpha   90.00
_cell.angle_beta   90.00
_cell.angle_gamma   90.00
#
_symmetry.space_group_name_H-M   'P 1'
#
loop_
_entity.id
_entity.type
_entity.pdbx_description
1 polymer ?
#
loop_
_entity_poly.entity_id
_entity_poly.type
_entity_poly.pdbx_seq_one_letter_code
_entity_poly.pdbx_strand_id
1 'polypeptide(L)'
;MTTADLVSTPAHTFHAWSREANISGLDPLIYIVGSRGKSTIARLIDTIAKSDGLRTALRTDSGVEFEGKRQLGDLHPLNEALALIDRQELDLGIIEMGWNGLHTLPLAGRTPAAIVVSTICPHREYCQLSETRRAIAGLQALLLSTPPETVVTADLDDAAFPSLADLHLDRLILTTVSAEQPRLADHLAAGGLGGWTTSEGIEIGGSDNPVVSVRHDEMPLTVDGAALFQLRNVMSAAATAHALGLRPEAIKHGISQVRPDNSHFPTGLNVCTANGVRVLIDRPSPPWFLSPLLRTVRGLKPQRAIFVMDYRDVGSQDDTVEVGKMIGRQAARCIVINEHASLASVVALKAGIAQNETPPPIVHTESLPRAVHSALASARPEDMVVVLTSRAQTVYRALARQLGR
;
A
#
# COMPACT_ATOMS: atom_id res chain seq x y z
N MET A 1 -14.53 15.00 21.41
CA MET A 1 -13.79 13.99 22.19
C MET A 1 -12.31 14.28 22.04
N THR A 2 -11.59 14.44 23.13
CA THR A 2 -10.14 14.69 23.09
C THR A 2 -9.40 13.35 23.00
N THR A 3 -8.15 13.36 22.50
CA THR A 3 -7.28 12.18 22.44
C THR A 3 -7.12 11.46 23.78
N ALA A 4 -7.40 12.12 24.90
CA ALA A 4 -7.43 11.55 26.25
C ALA A 4 -8.61 10.59 26.47
N ASP A 5 -9.76 10.80 25.78
CA ASP A 5 -10.95 9.97 25.95
C ASP A 5 -10.83 8.60 25.24
N LEU A 6 -9.96 8.50 24.23
CA LEU A 6 -9.68 7.22 23.54
C LEU A 6 -8.78 6.29 24.38
N VAL A 7 -7.95 6.85 25.25
CA VAL A 7 -6.99 6.10 26.09
C VAL A 7 -7.63 5.51 27.33
N SER A 8 -8.81 6.02 27.76
CA SER A 8 -9.48 5.62 28.99
C SER A 8 -10.54 4.53 28.84
N THR A 9 -10.84 4.08 27.60
CA THR A 9 -11.77 2.97 27.38
C THR A 9 -11.03 1.65 27.63
N PRO A 10 -11.60 0.70 28.42
CA PRO A 10 -10.95 -0.59 28.64
C PRO A 10 -10.66 -1.25 27.30
N ALA A 11 -9.42 -1.76 27.17
CA ALA A 11 -9.01 -2.49 25.99
C ALA A 11 -10.03 -3.60 25.71
N HIS A 12 -10.67 -3.55 24.55
CA HIS A 12 -11.48 -4.66 24.10
C HIS A 12 -10.53 -5.82 23.84
N THR A 13 -10.57 -6.85 24.66
CA THR A 13 -9.82 -8.07 24.33
C THR A 13 -10.38 -8.64 23.03
N PHE A 14 -9.55 -9.27 22.21
CA PHE A 14 -10.02 -9.93 21.00
C PHE A 14 -11.25 -10.81 21.25
N HIS A 15 -11.32 -11.51 22.39
CA HIS A 15 -12.46 -12.35 22.73
C HIS A 15 -13.76 -11.59 23.01
N ALA A 16 -13.70 -10.39 23.59
CA ALA A 16 -14.88 -9.55 23.75
C ALA A 16 -15.36 -9.06 22.38
N TRP A 17 -14.43 -8.55 21.62
CA TRP A 17 -14.65 -8.05 20.27
C TRP A 17 -15.10 -9.16 19.28
N SER A 18 -14.49 -10.36 19.29
CA SER A 18 -14.89 -11.47 18.41
C SER A 18 -16.34 -11.95 18.67
N ARG A 19 -16.81 -11.86 19.91
CA ARG A 19 -18.21 -12.16 20.26
C ARG A 19 -19.16 -11.12 19.70
N GLU A 20 -18.80 -9.83 19.80
CA GLU A 20 -19.60 -8.72 19.26
C GLU A 20 -19.62 -8.76 17.71
N ALA A 21 -18.48 -9.07 17.09
CA ALA A 21 -18.35 -9.13 15.62
C ALA A 21 -18.84 -10.47 15.00
N ASN A 22 -19.33 -11.40 15.82
CA ASN A 22 -19.78 -12.74 15.41
C ASN A 22 -18.71 -13.56 14.63
N ILE A 23 -17.44 -13.47 15.07
CA ILE A 23 -16.29 -14.22 14.54
C ILE A 23 -15.75 -15.24 15.54
N SER A 24 -16.61 -15.71 16.44
CA SER A 24 -16.25 -16.73 17.46
C SER A 24 -15.75 -18.01 16.79
N GLY A 25 -14.63 -18.54 17.28
CA GLY A 25 -14.02 -19.77 16.75
C GLY A 25 -12.94 -19.53 15.69
N LEU A 26 -12.71 -18.27 15.27
CA LEU A 26 -11.60 -17.91 14.40
C LEU A 26 -10.36 -17.50 15.20
N ASP A 27 -9.19 -17.65 14.60
CA ASP A 27 -7.96 -17.10 15.14
C ASP A 27 -7.94 -15.56 14.97
N PRO A 28 -7.37 -14.79 15.92
CA PRO A 28 -7.20 -13.35 15.80
C PRO A 28 -6.08 -12.98 14.83
N LEU A 29 -6.24 -13.41 13.59
CA LEU A 29 -5.26 -13.25 12.52
C LEU A 29 -5.91 -12.57 11.31
N ILE A 30 -5.19 -11.62 10.73
CA ILE A 30 -5.55 -11.01 9.45
C ILE A 30 -4.46 -11.35 8.44
N TYR A 31 -4.83 -12.00 7.36
CA TYR A 31 -3.93 -12.29 6.25
C TYR A 31 -4.09 -11.25 5.16
N ILE A 32 -2.98 -10.69 4.69
CA ILE A 32 -2.99 -9.75 3.58
C ILE A 32 -2.18 -10.36 2.44
N VAL A 33 -2.87 -10.68 1.37
CA VAL A 33 -2.34 -11.39 0.20
C VAL A 33 -2.37 -10.51 -1.04
N GLY A 34 -1.47 -10.74 -1.98
CA GLY A 34 -1.43 -10.00 -3.25
C GLY A 34 -0.02 -9.66 -3.70
N SER A 35 0.06 -8.90 -4.80
CA SER A 35 1.33 -8.50 -5.41
C SER A 35 1.83 -7.15 -4.88
N ARG A 36 0.92 -6.19 -4.65
CA ARG A 36 1.27 -4.83 -4.19
C ARG A 36 0.20 -4.29 -3.22
N GLY A 37 0.62 -3.38 -2.32
CA GLY A 37 -0.26 -2.75 -1.33
C GLY A 37 -0.27 -3.45 0.02
N LYS A 38 0.17 -4.70 0.10
CA LYS A 38 0.13 -5.53 1.32
C LYS A 38 0.69 -4.85 2.56
N SER A 39 1.96 -4.43 2.54
CA SER A 39 2.61 -3.77 3.69
C SER A 39 1.90 -2.49 4.10
N THR A 40 1.32 -1.77 3.13
CA THR A 40 0.54 -0.54 3.39
C THR A 40 -0.76 -0.87 4.13
N ILE A 41 -1.51 -1.85 3.64
CA ILE A 41 -2.75 -2.31 4.26
C ILE A 41 -2.46 -2.85 5.66
N ALA A 42 -1.38 -3.66 5.80
CA ALA A 42 -0.96 -4.22 7.08
C ALA A 42 -0.67 -3.14 8.12
N ARG A 43 0.10 -2.11 7.77
CA ARG A 43 0.40 -0.99 8.66
C ARG A 43 -0.81 -0.13 8.99
N LEU A 44 -1.71 0.07 8.04
CA LEU A 44 -2.97 0.77 8.29
C LEU A 44 -3.81 0.01 9.32
N ILE A 45 -4.04 -1.28 9.12
CA ILE A 45 -4.80 -2.11 10.07
C ILE A 45 -4.12 -2.15 11.44
N ASP A 46 -2.80 -2.29 11.50
CA ASP A 46 -2.02 -2.25 12.75
C ASP A 46 -2.23 -0.93 13.51
N THR A 47 -2.14 0.19 12.80
CA THR A 47 -2.32 1.52 13.40
C THR A 47 -3.77 1.74 13.85
N ILE A 48 -4.75 1.29 13.06
CA ILE A 48 -6.17 1.34 13.42
C ILE A 48 -6.43 0.49 14.67
N ALA A 49 -5.94 -0.75 14.70
CA ALA A 49 -6.11 -1.66 15.83
C ALA A 49 -5.52 -1.10 17.14
N LYS A 50 -4.30 -0.52 17.05
CA LYS A 50 -3.67 0.17 18.18
C LYS A 50 -4.46 1.40 18.63
N SER A 51 -5.04 2.13 17.69
CA SER A 51 -5.91 3.28 17.98
C SER A 51 -7.20 2.84 18.70
N ASP A 52 -7.60 1.59 18.54
CA ASP A 52 -8.72 0.97 19.24
C ASP A 52 -8.31 0.29 20.56
N GLY A 53 -7.03 0.34 20.91
CA GLY A 53 -6.48 -0.19 22.17
C GLY A 53 -6.05 -1.66 22.11
N LEU A 54 -5.97 -2.26 20.92
CA LEU A 54 -5.53 -3.64 20.76
C LEU A 54 -3.99 -3.75 20.76
N ARG A 55 -3.47 -4.81 21.38
CA ARG A 55 -2.05 -5.19 21.34
C ARG A 55 -1.81 -6.03 20.09
N THR A 56 -0.88 -5.60 19.22
CA THR A 56 -0.73 -6.19 17.91
C THR A 56 0.66 -6.78 17.67
N ALA A 57 0.70 -7.85 16.86
CA ALA A 57 1.88 -8.28 16.13
C ALA A 57 1.70 -7.99 14.64
N LEU A 58 2.69 -7.35 14.03
CA LEU A 58 2.71 -7.03 12.61
C LEU A 58 3.86 -7.75 11.92
N ARG A 59 3.59 -8.57 10.91
CA ARG A 59 4.59 -9.13 10.01
C ARG A 59 4.44 -8.55 8.61
N THR A 60 5.52 -7.92 8.12
CA THR A 60 5.62 -7.42 6.74
C THR A 60 6.91 -7.93 6.07
N ASP A 61 7.13 -7.61 4.80
CA ASP A 61 8.42 -7.87 4.12
C ASP A 61 9.61 -7.21 4.83
N SER A 62 9.36 -6.23 5.72
CA SER A 62 10.40 -5.57 6.54
C SER A 62 10.78 -6.36 7.79
N GLY A 63 10.05 -7.40 8.15
CA GLY A 63 10.22 -8.22 9.35
C GLY A 63 9.01 -8.19 10.28
N VAL A 64 9.20 -8.62 11.53
CA VAL A 64 8.15 -8.72 12.55
C VAL A 64 8.28 -7.59 13.56
N GLU A 65 7.16 -7.04 13.98
CA GLU A 65 7.06 -5.99 15.00
C GLU A 65 6.02 -6.41 16.05
N PHE A 66 6.33 -6.22 17.34
CA PHE A 66 5.37 -6.33 18.44
C PHE A 66 5.09 -4.92 18.96
N GLU A 67 3.85 -4.48 18.92
CA GLU A 67 3.44 -3.13 19.33
C GLU A 67 4.34 -2.01 18.76
N GLY A 68 4.75 -2.14 17.50
CA GLY A 68 5.61 -1.20 16.80
C GLY A 68 7.11 -1.38 17.08
N LYS A 69 7.52 -2.31 17.94
CA LYS A 69 8.93 -2.60 18.21
C LYS A 69 9.41 -3.74 17.32
N ARG A 70 10.35 -3.44 16.43
CA ARG A 70 10.91 -4.42 15.51
C ARG A 70 11.68 -5.52 16.25
N GLN A 71 11.43 -6.76 15.84
CA GLN A 71 12.11 -7.95 16.31
C GLN A 71 13.20 -8.38 15.32
N LEU A 72 14.24 -9.08 15.82
CA LEU A 72 15.29 -9.63 14.97
C LEU A 72 14.86 -10.98 14.39
N GLY A 73 15.06 -11.15 13.09
CA GLY A 73 14.63 -12.36 12.37
C GLY A 73 13.23 -12.25 11.80
N ASP A 74 12.70 -13.32 11.24
CA ASP A 74 11.36 -13.38 10.62
C ASP A 74 10.53 -14.57 11.14
N LEU A 75 11.01 -15.80 11.00
CA LEU A 75 10.25 -16.98 11.40
C LEU A 75 10.18 -17.17 12.92
N HIS A 76 11.27 -16.96 13.63
CA HIS A 76 11.28 -17.11 15.09
C HIS A 76 10.35 -16.08 15.76
N PRO A 77 10.45 -14.77 15.46
CA PRO A 77 9.52 -13.78 15.98
C PRO A 77 8.07 -14.01 15.56
N LEU A 78 7.82 -14.55 14.35
CA LEU A 78 6.45 -14.90 13.94
C LEU A 78 5.88 -16.02 14.80
N ASN A 79 6.67 -17.08 15.07
CA ASN A 79 6.24 -18.15 15.97
C ASN A 79 5.97 -17.66 17.38
N GLU A 80 6.81 -16.74 17.87
CA GLU A 80 6.61 -16.08 19.16
C GLU A 80 5.31 -15.26 19.17
N ALA A 81 5.04 -14.48 18.12
CA ALA A 81 3.79 -13.74 17.96
C ALA A 81 2.57 -14.65 18.03
N LEU A 82 2.58 -15.77 17.32
CA LEU A 82 1.49 -16.75 17.34
C LEU A 82 1.31 -17.34 18.75
N ALA A 83 2.40 -17.66 19.45
CA ALA A 83 2.35 -18.15 20.83
C ALA A 83 1.82 -17.10 21.82
N LEU A 84 2.15 -15.81 21.63
CA LEU A 84 1.62 -14.71 22.43
C LEU A 84 0.13 -14.49 22.19
N ILE A 85 -0.33 -14.66 20.95
CA ILE A 85 -1.74 -14.61 20.58
C ILE A 85 -2.49 -15.77 21.25
N ASP A 86 -1.97 -17.00 21.18
CA ASP A 86 -2.58 -18.19 21.79
C ASP A 86 -2.72 -18.04 23.33
N ARG A 87 -1.77 -17.35 23.96
CA ARG A 87 -1.82 -17.03 25.40
C ARG A 87 -2.61 -15.77 25.74
N GLN A 88 -3.19 -15.09 24.72
CA GLN A 88 -3.93 -13.83 24.87
C GLN A 88 -3.05 -12.68 25.42
N GLU A 89 -1.75 -12.74 25.23
CA GLU A 89 -0.80 -11.67 25.54
C GLU A 89 -0.74 -10.62 24.42
N LEU A 90 -1.12 -11.01 23.19
CA LEU A 90 -1.44 -10.14 22.07
C LEU A 90 -2.89 -10.38 21.62
N ASP A 91 -3.53 -9.33 21.12
CA ASP A 91 -4.93 -9.36 20.74
C ASP A 91 -5.14 -9.63 19.25
N LEU A 92 -4.17 -9.28 18.39
CA LEU A 92 -4.31 -9.39 16.94
C LEU A 92 -2.97 -9.59 16.26
N GLY A 93 -2.91 -10.55 15.31
CA GLY A 93 -1.80 -10.76 14.40
C GLY A 93 -2.15 -10.32 12.98
N ILE A 94 -1.32 -9.45 12.39
CA ILE A 94 -1.50 -8.92 11.04
C ILE A 94 -0.33 -9.41 10.19
N ILE A 95 -0.60 -10.26 9.19
CA ILE A 95 0.42 -11.03 8.48
C ILE A 95 0.34 -10.75 6.99
N GLU A 96 1.33 -10.03 6.49
CA GLU A 96 1.56 -9.90 5.05
C GLU A 96 2.10 -11.21 4.49
N MET A 97 1.45 -11.74 3.46
CA MET A 97 1.85 -12.95 2.75
C MET A 97 2.13 -12.66 1.28
N GLY A 98 3.33 -12.96 0.85
CA GLY A 98 3.63 -13.14 -0.57
C GLY A 98 3.10 -14.48 -1.06
N TRP A 99 3.06 -14.68 -2.37
CA TRP A 99 2.55 -15.92 -2.98
C TRP A 99 3.27 -17.18 -2.48
N ASN A 100 4.58 -17.10 -2.23
CA ASN A 100 5.34 -18.20 -1.62
C ASN A 100 5.00 -18.40 -0.14
N GLY A 101 4.58 -17.34 0.56
CA GLY A 101 4.24 -17.37 1.98
C GLY A 101 3.03 -18.24 2.30
N LEU A 102 2.11 -18.42 1.35
CA LEU A 102 0.96 -19.31 1.50
C LEU A 102 1.36 -20.76 1.83
N HIS A 103 2.57 -21.17 1.43
CA HIS A 103 3.08 -22.54 1.61
C HIS A 103 4.23 -22.64 2.61
N THR A 104 4.84 -21.53 3.02
CA THR A 104 6.09 -21.54 3.80
C THR A 104 5.93 -20.97 5.21
N LEU A 105 4.87 -20.22 5.50
CA LEU A 105 4.63 -19.68 6.83
C LEU A 105 4.00 -20.74 7.76
N PRO A 106 4.29 -20.69 9.07
CA PRO A 106 3.78 -21.65 10.05
C PRO A 106 2.31 -21.37 10.43
N LEU A 107 1.44 -21.29 9.42
CA LEU A 107 0.02 -20.93 9.57
C LEU A 107 -0.92 -22.12 9.30
N ALA A 108 -0.36 -23.34 9.17
CA ALA A 108 -1.15 -24.54 8.93
C ALA A 108 -2.14 -24.79 10.10
N GLY A 109 -3.41 -25.00 9.76
CA GLY A 109 -4.49 -25.22 10.72
C GLY A 109 -5.02 -23.96 11.39
N ARG A 110 -4.52 -22.78 11.04
CA ARG A 110 -5.05 -21.49 11.52
C ARG A 110 -6.22 -21.04 10.64
N THR A 111 -7.24 -20.48 11.28
CA THR A 111 -8.45 -19.97 10.66
C THR A 111 -8.54 -18.45 10.85
N PRO A 112 -8.05 -17.62 9.89
CA PRO A 112 -7.95 -16.19 10.10
C PRO A 112 -9.33 -15.53 10.23
N ALA A 113 -9.43 -14.49 11.06
CA ALA A 113 -10.62 -13.66 11.19
C ALA A 113 -10.88 -12.87 9.90
N ALA A 114 -9.82 -12.48 9.16
CA ALA A 114 -9.98 -11.81 7.89
C ALA A 114 -8.88 -12.16 6.89
N ILE A 115 -9.23 -12.09 5.59
CA ILE A 115 -8.31 -12.12 4.47
C ILE A 115 -8.54 -10.87 3.63
N VAL A 116 -7.47 -10.08 3.43
CA VAL A 116 -7.51 -8.90 2.57
C VAL A 116 -6.77 -9.21 1.28
N VAL A 117 -7.49 -9.18 0.17
CA VAL A 117 -6.91 -9.34 -1.15
C VAL A 117 -6.51 -7.96 -1.67
N SER A 118 -5.20 -7.68 -1.63
CA SER A 118 -4.65 -6.45 -2.21
C SER A 118 -4.51 -6.60 -3.74
N THR A 119 -3.97 -5.58 -4.40
CA THR A 119 -3.78 -5.60 -5.85
C THR A 119 -2.98 -6.81 -6.34
N ILE A 120 -3.54 -7.53 -7.32
CA ILE A 120 -2.91 -8.67 -7.98
C ILE A 120 -2.33 -8.23 -9.32
N CYS A 121 -1.07 -8.57 -9.59
CA CYS A 121 -0.41 -8.21 -10.83
C CYS A 121 -1.03 -8.96 -12.03
N PRO A 122 -1.61 -8.27 -13.01
CA PRO A 122 -2.20 -8.90 -14.18
C PRO A 122 -1.18 -9.15 -15.32
N HIS A 123 0.06 -8.65 -15.21
CA HIS A 123 1.01 -8.60 -16.29
C HIS A 123 1.90 -9.82 -16.43
N ARG A 124 2.04 -10.29 -17.69
CA ARG A 124 2.78 -11.49 -18.09
C ARG A 124 4.29 -11.39 -17.85
N GLU A 125 4.84 -10.20 -17.77
CA GLU A 125 6.30 -9.95 -17.81
C GLU A 125 6.94 -9.88 -16.43
N TYR A 126 6.19 -9.50 -15.41
CA TYR A 126 6.65 -9.44 -14.00
C TYR A 126 6.12 -10.57 -13.14
N CYS A 127 4.86 -10.88 -13.36
CA CYS A 127 4.26 -12.07 -12.87
C CYS A 127 4.17 -12.96 -14.10
N GLN A 128 5.13 -13.82 -14.33
CA GLN A 128 5.04 -14.77 -15.44
C GLN A 128 3.63 -15.35 -15.46
N LEU A 129 3.02 -15.53 -16.62
CA LEU A 129 1.61 -15.96 -16.70
C LEU A 129 1.35 -17.23 -15.88
N SER A 130 2.37 -18.11 -15.77
CA SER A 130 2.37 -19.29 -14.90
C SER A 130 2.35 -18.92 -13.41
N GLU A 131 3.06 -17.87 -13.00
CA GLU A 131 3.07 -17.39 -11.60
C GLU A 131 1.77 -16.70 -11.24
N THR A 132 1.23 -15.86 -12.13
CA THR A 132 -0.08 -15.23 -11.93
C THR A 132 -1.19 -16.29 -11.82
N ARG A 133 -1.19 -17.31 -12.68
CA ARG A 133 -2.16 -18.41 -12.59
C ARG A 133 -2.02 -19.22 -11.29
N ARG A 134 -0.78 -19.52 -10.87
CA ARG A 134 -0.53 -20.20 -9.59
C ARG A 134 -0.94 -19.34 -8.41
N ALA A 135 -0.68 -18.05 -8.46
CA ALA A 135 -1.07 -17.10 -7.42
C ALA A 135 -2.60 -17.03 -7.28
N ILE A 136 -3.33 -16.91 -8.39
CA ILE A 136 -4.80 -16.92 -8.39
C ILE A 136 -5.34 -18.26 -7.89
N ALA A 137 -4.80 -19.37 -8.38
CA ALA A 137 -5.22 -20.71 -7.93
C ALA A 137 -4.93 -20.92 -6.44
N GLY A 138 -3.77 -20.48 -5.95
CA GLY A 138 -3.43 -20.54 -4.53
C GLY A 138 -4.34 -19.67 -3.67
N LEU A 139 -4.68 -18.47 -4.14
CA LEU A 139 -5.63 -17.59 -3.48
C LEU A 139 -7.04 -18.19 -3.45
N GLN A 140 -7.53 -18.73 -4.58
CA GLN A 140 -8.81 -19.42 -4.64
C GLN A 140 -8.86 -20.61 -3.66
N ALA A 141 -7.81 -21.43 -3.62
CA ALA A 141 -7.70 -22.55 -2.68
C ALA A 141 -7.73 -22.07 -1.23
N LEU A 142 -7.01 -20.99 -0.90
CA LEU A 142 -7.05 -20.36 0.43
C LEU A 142 -8.48 -19.92 0.77
N LEU A 143 -9.13 -19.17 -0.10
CA LEU A 143 -10.47 -18.64 0.15
C LEU A 143 -11.52 -19.75 0.31
N LEU A 144 -11.44 -20.79 -0.52
CA LEU A 144 -12.34 -21.95 -0.43
C LEU A 144 -12.10 -22.83 0.82
N SER A 145 -10.92 -22.74 1.42
CA SER A 145 -10.58 -23.48 2.64
C SER A 145 -10.88 -22.72 3.93
N THR A 146 -11.27 -21.46 3.83
CA THR A 146 -11.60 -20.65 5.02
C THR A 146 -13.03 -20.89 5.48
N PRO A 147 -13.29 -20.79 6.80
CA PRO A 147 -14.64 -20.83 7.34
C PRO A 147 -15.52 -19.70 6.77
N PRO A 148 -16.85 -19.90 6.68
CA PRO A 148 -17.76 -18.90 6.17
C PRO A 148 -17.78 -17.59 7.00
N GLU A 149 -17.39 -17.67 8.27
CA GLU A 149 -17.29 -16.53 9.17
C GLU A 149 -16.09 -15.63 8.88
N THR A 150 -15.09 -16.10 8.14
CA THR A 150 -13.93 -15.29 7.77
C THR A 150 -14.34 -14.13 6.88
N VAL A 151 -13.96 -12.91 7.28
CA VAL A 151 -14.17 -11.71 6.48
C VAL A 151 -13.21 -11.70 5.29
N VAL A 152 -13.72 -11.51 4.08
CA VAL A 152 -12.89 -11.38 2.87
C VAL A 152 -13.10 -10.01 2.26
N THR A 153 -12.03 -9.22 2.15
CA THR A 153 -12.07 -7.90 1.48
C THR A 153 -11.41 -8.01 0.11
N ALA A 154 -12.12 -7.59 -0.92
CA ALA A 154 -11.64 -7.60 -2.31
C ALA A 154 -11.95 -6.27 -3.01
N ASP A 155 -11.09 -5.89 -3.94
CA ASP A 155 -11.19 -4.66 -4.71
C ASP A 155 -11.81 -4.96 -6.09
N LEU A 156 -12.97 -4.35 -6.38
CA LEU A 156 -13.69 -4.47 -7.64
C LEU A 156 -12.92 -3.94 -8.85
N ASP A 157 -12.02 -2.98 -8.61
CA ASP A 157 -11.22 -2.37 -9.66
C ASP A 157 -9.95 -3.18 -9.99
N ASP A 158 -9.72 -4.30 -9.27
CA ASP A 158 -8.58 -5.16 -9.54
C ASP A 158 -8.84 -6.06 -10.75
N ALA A 159 -7.85 -6.16 -11.64
CA ALA A 159 -7.95 -6.96 -12.85
C ALA A 159 -8.13 -8.46 -12.60
N ALA A 160 -7.78 -8.94 -11.41
CA ALA A 160 -7.98 -10.35 -11.01
C ALA A 160 -9.33 -10.59 -10.34
N PHE A 161 -10.09 -9.54 -9.99
CA PHE A 161 -11.40 -9.70 -9.34
C PHE A 161 -12.35 -10.66 -10.07
N PRO A 162 -12.47 -10.66 -11.41
CA PRO A 162 -13.33 -11.63 -12.10
C PRO A 162 -13.04 -13.09 -11.77
N SER A 163 -11.78 -13.43 -11.47
CA SER A 163 -11.37 -14.79 -11.05
C SER A 163 -11.82 -15.14 -9.62
N LEU A 164 -12.26 -14.18 -8.84
CA LEU A 164 -12.77 -14.34 -7.48
C LEU A 164 -14.28 -14.18 -7.39
N ALA A 165 -14.91 -13.62 -8.42
CA ALA A 165 -16.33 -13.26 -8.43
C ALA A 165 -17.27 -14.47 -8.34
N ASP A 166 -16.79 -15.66 -8.77
CA ASP A 166 -17.57 -16.90 -8.76
C ASP A 166 -17.45 -17.65 -7.41
N LEU A 167 -16.62 -17.15 -6.48
CA LEU A 167 -16.51 -17.71 -5.15
C LEU A 167 -17.69 -17.24 -4.29
N HIS A 168 -18.41 -18.17 -3.72
CA HIS A 168 -19.49 -17.87 -2.78
C HIS A 168 -18.87 -17.64 -1.40
N LEU A 169 -18.66 -16.35 -1.05
CA LEU A 169 -18.05 -15.91 0.20
C LEU A 169 -19.12 -15.21 1.04
N ASP A 170 -19.48 -15.77 2.19
CA ASP A 170 -20.59 -15.30 3.01
C ASP A 170 -20.37 -13.90 3.60
N ARG A 171 -19.10 -13.59 3.95
CA ARG A 171 -18.69 -12.29 4.51
C ARG A 171 -17.74 -11.54 3.57
N LEU A 172 -18.18 -11.36 2.32
CA LEU A 172 -17.44 -10.58 1.33
C LEU A 172 -17.66 -9.08 1.54
N ILE A 173 -16.57 -8.32 1.47
CA ILE A 173 -16.57 -6.86 1.44
C ILE A 173 -15.99 -6.42 0.11
N LEU A 174 -16.69 -5.52 -0.57
CA LEU A 174 -16.27 -5.00 -1.86
C LEU A 174 -15.82 -3.54 -1.72
N THR A 175 -14.65 -3.22 -2.25
CA THR A 175 -14.14 -1.85 -2.31
C THR A 175 -13.95 -1.40 -3.75
N THR A 176 -14.14 -0.10 -4.03
CA THR A 176 -13.96 0.48 -5.37
C THR A 176 -13.69 1.98 -5.29
N VAL A 177 -12.94 2.50 -6.26
CA VAL A 177 -12.75 3.95 -6.42
C VAL A 177 -13.93 4.65 -7.13
N SER A 178 -15.03 3.94 -7.40
CA SER A 178 -16.22 4.49 -8.04
C SER A 178 -17.48 4.15 -7.25
N ALA A 179 -18.19 5.16 -6.76
CA ALA A 179 -19.47 4.98 -6.10
C ALA A 179 -20.57 4.44 -7.05
N GLU A 180 -20.41 4.65 -8.35
CA GLU A 180 -21.38 4.25 -9.39
C GLU A 180 -21.14 2.83 -9.93
N GLN A 181 -20.26 2.04 -9.27
CA GLN A 181 -19.95 0.66 -9.70
C GLN A 181 -21.18 -0.25 -9.51
N PRO A 182 -21.80 -0.80 -10.58
CA PRO A 182 -23.04 -1.55 -10.47
C PRO A 182 -22.94 -2.76 -9.54
N ARG A 183 -21.81 -3.48 -9.57
CA ARG A 183 -21.60 -4.65 -8.69
C ARG A 183 -21.53 -4.26 -7.21
N LEU A 184 -21.04 -3.07 -6.89
CA LEU A 184 -21.08 -2.57 -5.52
C LEU A 184 -22.53 -2.28 -5.13
N ALA A 185 -23.29 -1.60 -5.99
CA ALA A 185 -24.69 -1.29 -5.73
C ALA A 185 -25.54 -2.56 -5.50
N ASP A 186 -25.36 -3.58 -6.34
CA ASP A 186 -26.04 -4.88 -6.18
C ASP A 186 -25.63 -5.57 -4.86
N HIS A 187 -24.35 -5.52 -4.51
CA HIS A 187 -23.82 -6.11 -3.27
C HIS A 187 -24.39 -5.41 -2.03
N LEU A 188 -24.41 -4.08 -2.02
CA LEU A 188 -25.00 -3.29 -0.92
C LEU A 188 -26.52 -3.53 -0.80
N ALA A 189 -27.25 -3.59 -1.93
CA ALA A 189 -28.68 -3.88 -1.95
C ALA A 189 -29.01 -5.29 -1.42
N ALA A 190 -28.09 -6.24 -1.57
CA ALA A 190 -28.18 -7.58 -0.97
C ALA A 190 -27.81 -7.62 0.53
N GLY A 191 -27.55 -6.47 1.17
CA GLY A 191 -27.15 -6.38 2.58
C GLY A 191 -25.66 -6.54 2.82
N GLY A 192 -24.83 -6.48 1.78
CA GLY A 192 -23.38 -6.55 1.89
C GLY A 192 -22.77 -5.26 2.45
N LEU A 193 -21.49 -5.34 2.81
CA LEU A 193 -20.66 -4.23 3.25
C LEU A 193 -19.71 -3.80 2.14
N GLY A 194 -19.53 -2.50 1.96
CA GLY A 194 -18.62 -1.95 0.95
C GLY A 194 -17.86 -0.71 1.37
N GLY A 195 -16.89 -0.35 0.53
CA GLY A 195 -16.15 0.91 0.64
C GLY A 195 -16.03 1.55 -0.75
N TRP A 196 -16.23 2.87 -0.83
CA TRP A 196 -16.16 3.63 -2.10
C TRP A 196 -15.57 5.02 -1.89
N THR A 197 -15.10 5.62 -2.99
CA THR A 197 -14.67 7.02 -2.94
C THR A 197 -15.82 7.96 -3.29
N THR A 198 -15.78 9.14 -2.68
CA THR A 198 -16.61 10.31 -3.01
C THR A 198 -15.73 11.47 -3.45
N SER A 199 -16.35 12.59 -3.82
CA SER A 199 -15.61 13.83 -4.10
C SER A 199 -14.85 14.36 -2.87
N GLU A 200 -15.31 14.03 -1.66
CA GLU A 200 -14.74 14.52 -0.41
C GLU A 200 -13.74 13.57 0.24
N GLY A 201 -13.84 12.26 -0.03
CA GLY A 201 -13.02 11.25 0.63
C GLY A 201 -13.43 9.82 0.33
N ILE A 202 -13.49 8.99 1.37
CA ILE A 202 -13.98 7.62 1.32
C ILE A 202 -15.15 7.43 2.26
N GLU A 203 -16.02 6.51 1.88
CA GLU A 203 -17.14 6.04 2.69
C GLU A 203 -17.12 4.52 2.80
N ILE A 204 -17.50 4.00 3.97
CA ILE A 204 -17.60 2.58 4.27
C ILE A 204 -18.91 2.32 4.99
N GLY A 205 -19.68 1.35 4.51
CA GLY A 205 -20.96 1.00 5.11
C GLY A 205 -21.77 0.03 4.28
N GLY A 206 -23.03 -0.15 4.67
CA GLY A 206 -24.06 -0.87 3.92
C GLY A 206 -24.88 0.07 3.01
N SER A 207 -26.11 -0.41 2.60
CA SER A 207 -27.00 0.32 1.69
C SER A 207 -27.55 1.63 2.26
N ASP A 208 -27.79 1.69 3.57
CA ASP A 208 -28.63 2.75 4.12
C ASP A 208 -27.87 4.01 4.51
N ASN A 209 -26.67 3.86 5.06
CA ASN A 209 -25.79 4.98 5.41
C ASN A 209 -24.35 4.52 5.58
N PRO A 210 -23.37 5.35 5.20
CA PRO A 210 -21.97 5.10 5.56
C PRO A 210 -21.78 5.20 7.08
N VAL A 211 -21.09 4.21 7.65
CA VAL A 211 -20.75 4.19 9.08
C VAL A 211 -19.42 4.90 9.33
N VAL A 212 -18.49 4.79 8.36
CA VAL A 212 -17.19 5.46 8.41
C VAL A 212 -17.07 6.38 7.19
N SER A 213 -16.85 7.66 7.42
CA SER A 213 -16.53 8.64 6.38
C SER A 213 -15.22 9.33 6.75
N VAL A 214 -14.24 9.34 5.83
CA VAL A 214 -12.92 9.96 6.04
C VAL A 214 -12.61 10.87 4.86
N ARG A 215 -12.31 12.13 5.12
CA ARG A 215 -12.03 13.13 4.09
C ARG A 215 -10.62 12.97 3.53
N HIS A 216 -10.38 13.49 2.32
CA HIS A 216 -9.05 13.43 1.68
C HIS A 216 -7.95 14.08 2.53
N ASP A 217 -8.24 15.20 3.20
CA ASP A 217 -7.30 15.91 4.08
C ASP A 217 -7.02 15.18 5.41
N GLU A 218 -7.86 14.22 5.79
CA GLU A 218 -7.67 13.34 6.95
C GLU A 218 -6.88 12.06 6.60
N MET A 219 -6.54 11.86 5.33
CA MET A 219 -5.80 10.69 4.82
C MET A 219 -4.43 11.08 4.23
N PRO A 220 -3.43 11.43 5.06
CA PRO A 220 -2.14 11.91 4.57
C PRO A 220 -1.46 10.97 3.56
N LEU A 221 -1.65 9.65 3.74
CA LEU A 221 -1.08 8.62 2.88
C LEU A 221 -1.54 8.76 1.42
N THR A 222 -2.72 9.30 1.18
CA THR A 222 -3.30 9.40 -0.16
C THR A 222 -2.80 10.60 -0.95
N VAL A 223 -1.97 11.46 -0.34
CA VAL A 223 -1.41 12.66 -0.95
C VAL A 223 -2.53 13.54 -1.53
N ASP A 224 -3.40 14.02 -0.65
CA ASP A 224 -4.59 14.81 -0.97
C ASP A 224 -5.55 14.09 -1.96
N GLY A 225 -5.66 12.77 -1.89
CA GLY A 225 -6.49 11.95 -2.76
C GLY A 225 -5.89 11.65 -4.15
N ALA A 226 -4.74 12.24 -4.49
CA ALA A 226 -4.12 12.04 -5.80
C ALA A 226 -3.54 10.63 -6.00
N ALA A 227 -3.15 9.95 -4.92
CA ALA A 227 -2.61 8.60 -4.97
C ALA A 227 -3.73 7.54 -4.88
N LEU A 228 -4.45 7.32 -6.01
CA LEU A 228 -5.58 6.38 -6.07
C LEU A 228 -5.24 4.98 -5.56
N PHE A 229 -4.02 4.49 -5.80
CA PHE A 229 -3.61 3.18 -5.27
C PHE A 229 -3.50 3.18 -3.74
N GLN A 230 -3.23 4.31 -3.12
CA GLN A 230 -3.25 4.45 -1.66
C GLN A 230 -4.68 4.60 -1.13
N LEU A 231 -5.57 5.27 -1.86
CA LEU A 231 -7.01 5.30 -1.53
C LEU A 231 -7.57 3.88 -1.47
N ARG A 232 -7.25 3.02 -2.47
CA ARG A 232 -7.64 1.60 -2.47
C ARG A 232 -7.11 0.86 -1.24
N ASN A 233 -5.84 1.07 -0.88
CA ASN A 233 -5.25 0.48 0.33
C ASN A 233 -5.95 0.95 1.61
N VAL A 234 -6.25 2.24 1.72
CA VAL A 234 -6.95 2.82 2.88
C VAL A 234 -8.37 2.26 2.98
N MET A 235 -9.12 2.20 1.87
CA MET A 235 -10.47 1.63 1.86
C MET A 235 -10.46 0.15 2.27
N SER A 236 -9.56 -0.67 1.71
CA SER A 236 -9.46 -2.08 2.08
C SER A 236 -9.15 -2.26 3.56
N ALA A 237 -8.21 -1.47 4.11
CA ALA A 237 -7.87 -1.52 5.53
C ALA A 237 -9.04 -1.09 6.42
N ALA A 238 -9.67 0.03 6.10
CA ALA A 238 -10.76 0.60 6.88
C ALA A 238 -12.03 -0.28 6.84
N ALA A 239 -12.38 -0.81 5.67
CA ALA A 239 -13.53 -1.69 5.50
C ALA A 239 -13.33 -3.02 6.23
N THR A 240 -12.13 -3.60 6.18
CA THR A 240 -11.79 -4.79 6.97
C THR A 240 -11.86 -4.51 8.46
N ALA A 241 -11.28 -3.41 8.92
CA ALA A 241 -11.30 -3.02 10.33
C ALA A 241 -12.73 -2.81 10.84
N HIS A 242 -13.59 -2.15 10.03
CA HIS A 242 -14.99 -1.96 10.37
C HIS A 242 -15.75 -3.29 10.45
N ALA A 243 -15.58 -4.19 9.47
CA ALA A 243 -16.23 -5.50 9.46
C ALA A 243 -15.81 -6.40 10.63
N LEU A 244 -14.60 -6.17 11.13
CA LEU A 244 -14.10 -6.81 12.33
C LEU A 244 -14.55 -6.11 13.62
N GLY A 245 -15.38 -5.07 13.57
CA GLY A 245 -15.99 -4.40 14.73
C GLY A 245 -15.10 -3.34 15.39
N LEU A 246 -14.01 -2.88 14.75
CA LEU A 246 -13.25 -1.76 15.28
C LEU A 246 -14.07 -0.46 15.16
N ARG A 247 -13.95 0.39 16.19
CA ARG A 247 -14.76 1.61 16.30
C ARG A 247 -14.47 2.61 15.18
N PRO A 248 -15.49 3.27 14.61
CA PRO A 248 -15.31 4.26 13.54
C PRO A 248 -14.31 5.36 13.88
N GLU A 249 -14.28 5.83 15.13
CA GLU A 249 -13.35 6.85 15.62
C GLU A 249 -11.89 6.35 15.60
N ALA A 250 -11.67 5.09 15.98
CA ALA A 250 -10.35 4.46 15.95
C ALA A 250 -9.88 4.25 14.51
N ILE A 251 -10.79 3.89 13.60
CA ILE A 251 -10.51 3.78 12.16
C ILE A 251 -10.06 5.13 11.61
N LYS A 252 -10.84 6.20 11.82
CA LYS A 252 -10.48 7.55 11.37
C LYS A 252 -9.15 8.02 11.96
N HIS A 253 -8.98 7.84 13.27
CA HIS A 253 -7.73 8.23 13.94
C HIS A 253 -6.53 7.45 13.40
N GLY A 254 -6.62 6.12 13.29
CA GLY A 254 -5.55 5.29 12.78
C GLY A 254 -5.13 5.67 11.35
N ILE A 255 -6.09 5.92 10.47
CA ILE A 255 -5.83 6.38 9.10
C ILE A 255 -5.06 7.72 9.10
N SER A 256 -5.45 8.66 9.95
CA SER A 256 -4.82 9.98 10.04
C SER A 256 -3.37 9.96 10.54
N GLN A 257 -2.97 8.89 11.23
CA GLN A 257 -1.61 8.74 11.76
C GLN A 257 -0.64 8.18 10.71
N VAL A 258 -1.11 7.46 9.70
CA VAL A 258 -0.25 6.82 8.70
C VAL A 258 0.13 7.81 7.61
N ARG A 259 1.43 8.13 7.54
CA ARG A 259 1.98 9.13 6.62
C ARG A 259 2.86 8.49 5.56
N PRO A 260 2.93 9.07 4.35
CA PRO A 260 3.81 8.59 3.29
C PRO A 260 5.26 9.06 3.56
N ASP A 261 5.89 8.51 4.58
CA ASP A 261 7.25 8.85 4.99
C ASP A 261 8.11 7.60 5.24
N ASN A 262 9.42 7.83 5.42
CA ASN A 262 10.39 6.75 5.58
C ASN A 262 10.25 5.96 6.90
N SER A 263 9.56 6.49 7.90
CA SER A 263 9.33 5.78 9.16
C SER A 263 8.26 4.71 8.99
N HIS A 264 7.22 5.00 8.22
CA HIS A 264 6.15 4.07 7.92
C HIS A 264 6.49 3.17 6.72
N PHE A 265 7.10 3.75 5.67
CA PHE A 265 7.36 3.06 4.40
C PHE A 265 8.80 3.27 3.92
N PRO A 266 9.79 2.53 4.45
CA PRO A 266 11.20 2.71 4.08
C PRO A 266 11.50 2.53 2.59
N THR A 267 10.66 1.80 1.86
CA THR A 267 10.85 1.46 0.44
C THR A 267 9.64 1.78 -0.44
N GLY A 268 8.63 2.44 0.11
CA GLY A 268 7.42 2.81 -0.62
C GLY A 268 7.38 4.29 -0.99
N LEU A 269 6.21 4.75 -1.45
CA LEU A 269 5.98 6.16 -1.72
C LEU A 269 6.20 6.99 -0.46
N ASN A 270 7.16 7.90 -0.54
CA ASN A 270 7.41 8.91 0.47
C ASN A 270 7.19 10.30 -0.12
N VAL A 271 6.66 11.21 0.68
CA VAL A 271 6.39 12.59 0.27
C VAL A 271 6.94 13.54 1.32
N CYS A 272 7.72 14.51 0.87
CA CYS A 272 8.21 15.59 1.73
C CYS A 272 8.30 16.91 0.96
N THR A 273 8.58 18.00 1.66
CA THR A 273 8.80 19.32 1.08
C THR A 273 10.20 19.81 1.42
N ALA A 274 10.92 20.30 0.42
CA ALA A 274 12.24 20.91 0.58
C ALA A 274 12.30 22.22 -0.19
N ASN A 275 12.63 23.33 0.47
CA ASN A 275 12.66 24.69 -0.11
C ASN A 275 11.37 25.08 -0.86
N GLY A 276 10.20 24.65 -0.35
CA GLY A 276 8.90 24.88 -0.98
C GLY A 276 8.58 23.94 -2.15
N VAL A 277 9.52 23.09 -2.56
CA VAL A 277 9.34 22.09 -3.63
C VAL A 277 8.83 20.76 -3.03
N ARG A 278 7.77 20.21 -3.60
CA ARG A 278 7.30 18.85 -3.23
C ARG A 278 8.23 17.80 -3.83
N VAL A 279 8.69 16.89 -2.98
CA VAL A 279 9.59 15.78 -3.36
C VAL A 279 8.86 14.47 -3.13
N LEU A 280 8.65 13.69 -4.19
CA LEU A 280 8.17 12.32 -4.15
C LEU A 280 9.36 11.37 -4.26
N ILE A 281 9.44 10.39 -3.37
CA ILE A 281 10.49 9.38 -3.37
C ILE A 281 9.81 8.02 -3.45
N ASP A 282 10.16 7.21 -4.46
CA ASP A 282 9.70 5.83 -4.56
C ASP A 282 10.81 4.97 -5.16
N ARG A 283 10.67 3.65 -5.06
CA ARG A 283 11.65 2.73 -5.65
C ARG A 283 11.51 2.68 -7.18
N PRO A 284 12.60 2.47 -7.90
CA PRO A 284 12.53 2.12 -9.31
C PRO A 284 11.66 0.89 -9.48
N SER A 285 10.76 0.96 -10.42
CA SER A 285 9.75 -0.08 -10.60
C SER A 285 9.47 -0.28 -12.09
N PRO A 286 9.09 -1.48 -12.46
CA PRO A 286 8.65 -1.80 -13.80
C PRO A 286 7.40 -1.02 -14.23
N PRO A 287 7.04 -0.99 -15.52
CA PRO A 287 5.98 -0.17 -16.08
C PRO A 287 4.66 -0.27 -15.31
N TRP A 288 4.24 -1.50 -14.97
CA TRP A 288 2.98 -1.72 -14.26
C TRP A 288 2.98 -1.11 -12.86
N PHE A 289 4.09 -1.23 -12.11
CA PHE A 289 4.22 -0.64 -10.77
C PHE A 289 4.48 0.88 -10.80
N LEU A 290 5.11 1.38 -11.87
CA LEU A 290 5.41 2.79 -12.06
C LEU A 290 4.15 3.59 -12.46
N SER A 291 3.25 2.99 -13.24
CA SER A 291 2.05 3.66 -13.77
C SER A 291 1.19 4.33 -12.69
N PRO A 292 0.89 3.71 -11.54
CA PRO A 292 0.16 4.37 -10.44
C PRO A 292 0.86 5.60 -9.88
N LEU A 293 2.18 5.55 -9.71
CA LEU A 293 2.96 6.71 -9.26
C LEU A 293 2.88 7.86 -10.26
N LEU A 294 3.05 7.58 -11.55
CA LEU A 294 2.95 8.59 -12.60
C LEU A 294 1.56 9.21 -12.70
N ARG A 295 0.51 8.44 -12.44
CA ARG A 295 -0.86 8.97 -12.30
C ARG A 295 -0.98 9.91 -11.11
N THR A 296 -0.36 9.58 -9.97
CA THR A 296 -0.29 10.45 -8.80
C THR A 296 0.41 11.77 -9.13
N VAL A 297 1.58 11.73 -9.77
CA VAL A 297 2.31 12.93 -10.20
C VAL A 297 1.43 13.81 -11.10
N ARG A 298 0.73 13.21 -12.06
CA ARG A 298 -0.21 13.95 -12.95
C ARG A 298 -1.40 14.54 -12.19
N GLY A 299 -1.96 13.78 -11.24
CA GLY A 299 -3.08 14.23 -10.41
C GLY A 299 -2.74 15.44 -9.54
N LEU A 300 -1.49 15.56 -9.10
CA LEU A 300 -0.98 16.68 -8.32
C LEU A 300 -0.71 17.94 -9.16
N LYS A 301 -0.79 17.86 -10.49
CA LYS A 301 -0.70 18.96 -11.46
C LYS A 301 0.48 19.92 -11.22
N PRO A 302 1.73 19.43 -11.06
CA PRO A 302 2.87 20.33 -10.92
C PRO A 302 3.06 21.16 -12.19
N GLN A 303 3.64 22.37 -12.08
CA GLN A 303 4.04 23.12 -13.28
C GLN A 303 5.06 22.35 -14.10
N ARG A 304 6.06 21.78 -13.44
CA ARG A 304 7.07 20.89 -14.05
C ARG A 304 7.37 19.75 -13.12
N ALA A 305 7.57 18.55 -13.69
CA ALA A 305 8.08 17.39 -12.96
C ALA A 305 9.53 17.13 -13.37
N ILE A 306 10.44 17.11 -12.40
CA ILE A 306 11.86 16.80 -12.58
C ILE A 306 12.10 15.40 -12.02
N PHE A 307 12.51 14.47 -12.89
CA PHE A 307 12.76 13.08 -12.49
C PHE A 307 14.22 12.84 -12.21
N VAL A 308 14.52 12.28 -11.04
CA VAL A 308 15.83 11.76 -10.64
C VAL A 308 15.74 10.25 -10.63
N MET A 309 16.56 9.61 -11.45
CA MET A 309 16.51 8.16 -11.67
C MET A 309 17.81 7.50 -11.22
N ASP A 310 17.77 6.88 -10.05
CA ASP A 310 18.78 5.95 -9.54
C ASP A 310 18.41 4.54 -10.01
N TYR A 311 18.53 4.36 -11.31
CA TYR A 311 17.99 3.20 -11.99
C TYR A 311 18.92 2.00 -11.81
N ARG A 312 18.41 0.94 -11.23
CA ARG A 312 18.98 -0.40 -11.26
C ARG A 312 18.19 -1.24 -12.23
N ASP A 313 18.77 -2.32 -12.72
CA ASP A 313 18.08 -3.23 -13.64
C ASP A 313 16.79 -3.76 -12.97
N VAL A 314 15.64 -3.30 -13.47
CA VAL A 314 14.32 -3.68 -13.00
C VAL A 314 13.54 -4.22 -14.20
N GLY A 315 13.58 -5.53 -14.37
CA GLY A 315 12.90 -6.18 -15.47
C GLY A 315 13.73 -6.36 -16.74
N SER A 316 13.07 -6.51 -17.88
CA SER A 316 13.71 -6.68 -19.19
C SER A 316 14.22 -5.35 -19.76
N GLN A 317 14.99 -5.39 -20.85
CA GLN A 317 15.36 -4.19 -21.57
C GLN A 317 14.15 -3.45 -22.14
N ASP A 318 13.15 -4.20 -22.66
CA ASP A 318 11.91 -3.63 -23.20
C ASP A 318 11.12 -2.88 -22.12
N ASP A 319 11.09 -3.40 -20.89
CA ASP A 319 10.51 -2.70 -19.76
C ASP A 319 11.24 -1.40 -19.46
N THR A 320 12.55 -1.41 -19.52
CA THR A 320 13.36 -0.23 -19.30
C THR A 320 13.11 0.84 -20.36
N VAL A 321 12.93 0.44 -21.63
CA VAL A 321 12.51 1.34 -22.70
C VAL A 321 11.11 1.91 -22.40
N GLU A 322 10.15 1.07 -22.01
CA GLU A 322 8.79 1.56 -21.72
C GLU A 322 8.76 2.47 -20.49
N VAL A 323 9.54 2.18 -19.42
CA VAL A 323 9.73 3.09 -18.29
C VAL A 323 10.26 4.44 -18.75
N GLY A 324 11.28 4.46 -19.61
CA GLY A 324 11.82 5.68 -20.19
C GLY A 324 10.78 6.49 -20.95
N LYS A 325 9.98 5.83 -21.77
CA LYS A 325 8.89 6.44 -22.53
C LYS A 325 7.79 7.01 -21.62
N MET A 326 7.39 6.26 -20.59
CA MET A 326 6.39 6.71 -19.61
C MET A 326 6.85 7.95 -18.84
N ILE A 327 8.10 7.96 -18.37
CA ILE A 327 8.69 9.10 -17.66
C ILE A 327 8.82 10.30 -18.61
N GLY A 328 9.34 10.07 -19.81
CA GLY A 328 9.54 11.13 -20.80
C GLY A 328 8.29 11.91 -21.17
N ARG A 329 7.10 11.28 -21.09
CA ARG A 329 5.80 11.94 -21.32
C ARG A 329 5.44 13.00 -20.27
N GLN A 330 6.03 12.94 -19.08
CA GLN A 330 5.66 13.81 -17.95
C GLN A 330 6.82 14.66 -17.46
N ALA A 331 8.05 14.26 -17.78
CA ALA A 331 9.23 14.93 -17.28
C ALA A 331 9.50 16.23 -18.06
N ALA A 332 9.72 17.32 -17.32
CA ALA A 332 10.34 18.52 -17.88
C ALA A 332 11.87 18.39 -17.96
N ARG A 333 12.44 17.51 -17.13
CA ARG A 333 13.88 17.20 -17.08
C ARG A 333 14.09 15.84 -16.46
N CYS A 334 15.08 15.09 -16.95
CA CYS A 334 15.53 13.83 -16.41
C CYS A 334 16.98 13.93 -15.92
N ILE A 335 17.24 13.45 -14.71
CA ILE A 335 18.60 13.33 -14.15
C ILE A 335 18.86 11.86 -13.91
N VAL A 336 19.78 11.28 -14.66
CA VAL A 336 20.11 9.84 -14.62
C VAL A 336 21.39 9.62 -13.85
N ILE A 337 21.37 8.71 -12.91
CA ILE A 337 22.52 8.32 -12.09
C ILE A 337 23.10 7.04 -12.66
N ASN A 338 24.41 7.05 -12.97
CA ASN A 338 25.10 5.91 -13.58
C ASN A 338 25.81 4.99 -12.57
N GLU A 339 25.72 5.29 -11.29
CA GLU A 339 26.51 4.64 -10.23
C GLU A 339 26.31 3.10 -10.15
N HIS A 340 25.10 2.64 -10.46
CA HIS A 340 24.71 1.23 -10.24
C HIS A 340 23.95 0.60 -11.42
N ALA A 341 23.72 1.34 -12.49
CA ALA A 341 23.03 0.84 -13.67
C ALA A 341 24.01 0.18 -14.65
N SER A 342 23.58 -0.88 -15.32
CA SER A 342 24.32 -1.38 -16.47
C SER A 342 24.28 -0.35 -17.60
N LEU A 343 25.32 -0.32 -18.44
CA LEU A 343 25.31 0.54 -19.61
C LEU A 343 24.12 0.26 -20.52
N ALA A 344 23.72 -1.00 -20.66
CA ALA A 344 22.58 -1.43 -21.43
C ALA A 344 21.28 -0.80 -20.93
N SER A 345 21.05 -0.81 -19.62
CA SER A 345 19.85 -0.22 -19.00
C SER A 345 19.80 1.30 -19.14
N VAL A 346 20.93 1.98 -19.01
CA VAL A 346 21.01 3.43 -19.26
C VAL A 346 20.69 3.76 -20.72
N VAL A 347 21.20 2.97 -21.67
CA VAL A 347 20.91 3.13 -23.09
C VAL A 347 19.43 2.87 -23.37
N ALA A 348 18.86 1.79 -22.85
CA ALA A 348 17.44 1.44 -23.01
C ALA A 348 16.52 2.55 -22.46
N LEU A 349 16.81 3.04 -21.25
CA LEU A 349 16.05 4.13 -20.62
C LEU A 349 16.05 5.40 -21.47
N LYS A 350 17.23 5.79 -21.97
CA LYS A 350 17.37 6.96 -22.87
C LYS A 350 16.62 6.75 -24.18
N ALA A 351 16.72 5.55 -24.76
CA ALA A 351 16.01 5.22 -26.00
C ALA A 351 14.48 5.35 -25.80
N GLY A 352 13.97 4.93 -24.64
CA GLY A 352 12.56 5.14 -24.29
C GLY A 352 12.19 6.62 -24.14
N ILE A 353 12.98 7.40 -23.42
CA ILE A 353 12.76 8.85 -23.27
C ILE A 353 12.75 9.55 -24.64
N ALA A 354 13.66 9.19 -25.53
CA ALA A 354 13.79 9.76 -26.88
C ALA A 354 12.63 9.44 -27.82
N GLN A 355 11.79 8.43 -27.52
CA GLN A 355 10.60 8.11 -28.30
C GLN A 355 9.42 9.09 -28.12
N ASN A 356 9.54 10.03 -27.22
CA ASN A 356 8.50 11.05 -27.03
C ASN A 356 8.63 12.15 -28.11
N GLU A 357 7.51 12.79 -28.45
CA GLU A 357 7.48 13.88 -29.45
C GLU A 357 8.40 15.05 -29.06
N THR A 358 8.41 15.39 -27.78
CA THR A 358 9.27 16.42 -27.18
C THR A 358 10.06 15.80 -26.02
N PRO A 359 11.18 15.13 -26.31
CA PRO A 359 11.97 14.49 -25.28
C PRO A 359 12.52 15.51 -24.28
N PRO A 360 12.38 15.27 -22.95
CA PRO A 360 12.98 16.15 -21.97
C PRO A 360 14.52 16.08 -22.00
N PRO A 361 15.21 17.17 -21.61
CA PRO A 361 16.68 17.13 -21.51
C PRO A 361 17.10 16.12 -20.44
N ILE A 362 18.14 15.34 -20.78
CA ILE A 362 18.73 14.33 -19.91
C ILE A 362 20.09 14.83 -19.41
N VAL A 363 20.26 14.85 -18.09
CA VAL A 363 21.52 15.18 -17.44
C VAL A 363 22.05 13.95 -16.71
N HIS A 364 23.33 13.72 -16.80
CA HIS A 364 24.03 12.63 -16.10
C HIS A 364 24.71 13.14 -14.84
N THR A 365 24.68 12.33 -13.80
CA THR A 365 25.41 12.60 -12.55
C THR A 365 25.97 11.31 -11.98
N GLU A 366 27.02 11.45 -11.19
CA GLU A 366 27.76 10.32 -10.63
C GLU A 366 27.13 9.78 -9.34
N SER A 367 26.32 10.59 -8.63
CA SER A 367 25.79 10.19 -7.34
C SER A 367 24.39 10.72 -7.05
N LEU A 368 23.62 9.96 -6.25
CA LEU A 368 22.28 10.32 -5.83
C LEU A 368 22.21 11.67 -5.07
N PRO A 369 23.12 12.00 -4.11
CA PRO A 369 23.09 13.30 -3.46
C PRO A 369 23.28 14.48 -4.43
N ARG A 370 24.20 14.36 -5.41
CA ARG A 370 24.40 15.40 -6.44
C ARG A 370 23.17 15.54 -7.34
N ALA A 371 22.52 14.41 -7.70
CA ALA A 371 21.31 14.41 -8.49
C ALA A 371 20.16 15.16 -7.78
N VAL A 372 19.91 14.83 -6.51
CA VAL A 372 18.90 15.50 -5.68
C VAL A 372 19.20 17.00 -5.56
N HIS A 373 20.45 17.36 -5.30
CA HIS A 373 20.87 18.77 -5.25
C HIS A 373 20.59 19.49 -6.58
N SER A 374 21.01 18.91 -7.70
CA SER A 374 20.78 19.49 -9.05
C SER A 374 19.29 19.64 -9.38
N ALA A 375 18.46 18.66 -8.98
CA ALA A 375 17.02 18.72 -9.16
C ALA A 375 16.40 19.90 -8.41
N LEU A 376 16.72 20.01 -7.11
CA LEU A 376 16.18 21.09 -6.27
C LEU A 376 16.71 22.46 -6.65
N ALA A 377 17.98 22.58 -7.04
CA ALA A 377 18.56 23.85 -7.49
C ALA A 377 17.91 24.38 -8.79
N SER A 378 17.31 23.49 -9.59
CA SER A 378 16.61 23.84 -10.83
C SER A 378 15.09 23.95 -10.69
N ALA A 379 14.54 23.51 -9.55
CA ALA A 379 13.12 23.51 -9.28
C ALA A 379 12.64 24.86 -8.67
N ARG A 380 11.38 25.19 -8.93
CA ARG A 380 10.64 26.29 -8.33
C ARG A 380 9.58 25.74 -7.36
N PRO A 381 8.99 26.53 -6.48
CA PRO A 381 8.01 26.05 -5.50
C PRO A 381 6.83 25.26 -6.09
N GLU A 382 6.34 25.61 -7.28
CA GLU A 382 5.23 24.92 -7.94
C GLU A 382 5.66 23.68 -8.74
N ASP A 383 6.96 23.43 -8.83
CA ASP A 383 7.50 22.22 -9.46
C ASP A 383 7.47 21.03 -8.49
N MET A 384 7.69 19.86 -9.03
CA MET A 384 7.81 18.61 -8.28
C MET A 384 9.10 17.90 -8.67
N VAL A 385 9.78 17.37 -7.65
CA VAL A 385 10.92 16.46 -7.85
C VAL A 385 10.46 15.04 -7.55
N VAL A 386 10.63 14.14 -8.50
CA VAL A 386 10.31 12.71 -8.35
C VAL A 386 11.61 11.94 -8.35
N VAL A 387 11.93 11.28 -7.24
CA VAL A 387 13.17 10.52 -7.05
C VAL A 387 12.86 9.03 -7.06
N LEU A 388 13.30 8.33 -8.08
CA LEU A 388 13.15 6.87 -8.18
C LEU A 388 14.45 6.22 -7.67
N THR A 389 14.42 5.73 -6.43
CA THR A 389 15.58 5.10 -5.77
C THR A 389 15.18 4.12 -4.68
N SER A 390 15.95 3.05 -4.50
CA SER A 390 15.84 2.17 -3.34
C SER A 390 16.55 2.72 -2.08
N ARG A 391 17.21 3.87 -2.19
CA ARG A 391 18.03 4.52 -1.15
C ARG A 391 17.35 5.76 -0.58
N ALA A 392 16.09 5.66 -0.16
CA ALA A 392 15.30 6.79 0.35
C ALA A 392 16.02 7.55 1.48
N GLN A 393 16.68 6.85 2.41
CA GLN A 393 17.45 7.49 3.48
C GLN A 393 18.58 8.39 2.96
N THR A 394 19.22 8.03 1.83
CA THR A 394 20.25 8.87 1.19
C THR A 394 19.65 10.16 0.66
N VAL A 395 18.43 10.10 0.12
CA VAL A 395 17.68 11.30 -0.30
C VAL A 395 17.39 12.18 0.90
N TYR A 396 16.84 11.63 1.98
CA TYR A 396 16.55 12.41 3.20
C TYR A 396 17.81 13.08 3.79
N ARG A 397 18.96 12.39 3.81
CA ARG A 397 20.23 12.99 4.24
C ARG A 397 20.67 14.13 3.31
N ALA A 398 20.46 13.98 2.00
CA ALA A 398 20.78 15.04 1.03
C ALA A 398 19.88 16.27 1.23
N LEU A 399 18.56 16.04 1.45
CA LEU A 399 17.60 17.10 1.74
C LEU A 399 17.93 17.83 3.05
N ALA A 400 18.24 17.11 4.13
CA ALA A 400 18.59 17.68 5.42
C ALA A 400 19.82 18.59 5.33
N ARG A 401 20.87 18.17 4.60
CA ARG A 401 22.07 19.00 4.39
C ARG A 401 21.79 20.31 3.66
N GLN A 402 20.82 20.32 2.75
CA GLN A 402 20.40 21.54 2.03
C GLN A 402 19.60 22.52 2.91
N LEU A 403 18.88 21.99 3.91
CA LEU A 403 18.09 22.78 4.85
C LEU A 403 18.91 23.26 6.05
N GLY A 404 20.23 23.00 6.09
CA GLY A 404 21.10 23.39 7.21
C GLY A 404 20.83 22.62 8.51
N ARG A 405 20.23 21.43 8.37
CA ARG A 405 19.88 20.51 9.48
C ARG A 405 20.76 19.26 9.49
#